data_4425121fbd06bc4ff4c3ad6733af6eaf
#
_entry.id   4425121fbd06bc4ff4c3ad6733af6eaf
#
_cell.length_a   1.000
_cell.length_b   1.000
_cell.length_c   1.000
_cell.angle_alpha   90.00
_cell.angle_beta   90.00
_cell.angle_gamma   90.00
#
_symmetry.space_group_name_H-M   'P 1'
#
loop_
_entity.id
_entity.type
_entity.pdbx_description
1 polymer ?
#
loop_
_entity_poly.entity_id
_entity_poly.type
_entity_poly.pdbx_seq_one_letter_code
_entity_poly.pdbx_strand_id
1 'polypeptide(L)'
;MKMIHCLGRIVFCLLIFSPWVACAQESKTDFTCTISKPAVPAHISPDIYGLAVPSATTIADWKVPLIRWGGNTAERYNWQLGNAWNTGKDWFFENVAVEPHAWQNILERGERNGARVFFNLPLIGFVAKDTVSHGYSIKKYGPQQQHDQWRPDAGNGVRPNGRLLSGNNWSDTSMVATPEFIAALVQTMKKQFPKLFSERRIVFALGNEPMLWHITHRDVHPEPVSYDEYLSRFVALAKAVKAAAPEAQIAGPELWGWPVYFQSAKDLDSKGNDDRRRHGGEDFLPWFLRQMRMQERKDGVRLLDYVTVHYYPQAQNVFSPAVDLSATKLRLETVRSLWDPQYQDPSWIRKSVYLIPRLKNWVAEAYPGTKIGLTEYNWGGETDISGALALADILGIFGREGLDLACYWTTPPNGSYAAAAYALYRNTDGAGAGFGGEKLLTRWEGVLPDNISVYAALDRDAKVASVIVINKSGLPRNLRLRWQGVEVDTGTGFVVDSREPRVTAITKSTSPGQLLSIGPRSAVHWRFKLK
;
A
#
# COMPACT_ATOMS: atom_id res chain seq x y z
N MET A 1 67.43 -31.97 53.60
CA MET A 1 67.92 -31.12 54.76
C MET A 1 66.80 -30.12 55.07
N LYS A 2 66.10 -30.43 56.11
CA LYS A 2 65.68 -29.64 57.25
C LYS A 2 65.06 -28.28 56.92
N MET A 3 63.76 -28.13 57.17
CA MET A 3 63.10 -27.55 58.38
C MET A 3 62.83 -26.04 58.14
N ILE A 4 61.78 -25.36 58.53
CA ILE A 4 60.82 -25.45 59.68
C ILE A 4 59.56 -24.55 59.38
N HIS A 5 58.43 -24.98 59.83
CA HIS A 5 57.17 -24.31 60.07
C HIS A 5 57.10 -22.81 60.35
N CYS A 6 56.08 -22.13 59.85
CA CYS A 6 55.27 -21.28 60.71
C CYS A 6 53.80 -21.14 60.18
N LEU A 7 52.85 -21.50 61.03
CA LEU A 7 51.43 -21.30 60.85
C LEU A 7 51.06 -19.81 61.00
N GLY A 8 50.30 -19.31 60.04
CA GLY A 8 49.56 -18.07 60.18
C GLY A 8 48.11 -18.29 59.73
N ARG A 9 47.17 -18.41 60.68
CA ARG A 9 45.74 -18.44 60.39
C ARG A 9 45.27 -17.07 59.95
N ILE A 10 44.87 -16.94 58.64
CA ILE A 10 44.12 -15.79 58.14
C ILE A 10 42.66 -16.22 58.04
N VAL A 11 41.80 -15.63 58.88
CA VAL A 11 40.35 -15.73 58.80
C VAL A 11 39.88 -14.90 57.62
N PHE A 12 39.42 -15.55 56.56
CA PHE A 12 38.75 -14.87 55.44
C PHE A 12 37.29 -14.71 55.81
N CYS A 13 36.86 -13.49 56.14
CA CYS A 13 35.43 -13.10 56.16
C CYS A 13 34.93 -13.03 54.71
N LEU A 14 34.17 -14.03 54.28
CA LEU A 14 33.38 -14.00 53.06
C LEU A 14 32.22 -13.01 53.26
N LEU A 15 32.41 -11.78 52.78
CA LEU A 15 31.30 -10.87 52.53
C LEU A 15 30.54 -11.36 51.28
N ILE A 16 29.38 -12.01 51.52
CA ILE A 16 28.42 -12.35 50.46
C ILE A 16 27.77 -11.05 50.03
N PHE A 17 28.26 -10.47 48.93
CA PHE A 17 27.56 -9.44 48.15
C PHE A 17 26.39 -10.14 47.43
N SER A 18 25.21 -10.06 47.97
CA SER A 18 23.97 -10.36 47.27
C SER A 18 23.76 -9.25 46.22
N PRO A 19 23.75 -9.54 44.90
CA PRO A 19 23.34 -8.52 43.96
C PRO A 19 21.84 -8.31 44.14
N TRP A 20 21.44 -7.24 44.75
CA TRP A 20 20.11 -6.70 44.59
C TRP A 20 19.95 -6.35 43.09
N VAL A 21 19.36 -7.26 42.36
CA VAL A 21 18.74 -6.92 41.06
C VAL A 21 17.56 -6.01 41.44
N ALA A 22 17.82 -4.71 41.42
CA ALA A 22 16.77 -3.72 41.41
C ALA A 22 16.00 -3.95 40.10
N CYS A 23 14.93 -4.72 40.17
CA CYS A 23 13.92 -4.72 39.14
C CYS A 23 13.37 -3.29 39.12
N ALA A 24 13.89 -2.49 38.20
CA ALA A 24 13.36 -1.17 37.95
C ALA A 24 11.90 -1.38 37.53
N GLN A 25 10.99 -1.17 38.49
CA GLN A 25 9.56 -1.10 38.23
C GLN A 25 9.41 0.14 37.33
N GLU A 26 9.40 -0.08 36.01
CA GLU A 26 9.10 1.00 35.07
C GLU A 26 7.77 1.60 35.49
N SER A 27 7.82 2.81 36.03
CA SER A 27 6.65 3.56 36.46
C SER A 27 5.67 3.60 35.29
N LYS A 28 4.39 3.27 35.52
CA LYS A 28 3.31 3.47 34.56
C LYS A 28 3.31 4.95 34.19
N THR A 29 3.96 5.28 33.09
CA THR A 29 4.02 6.66 32.61
C THR A 29 2.65 6.99 32.04
N ASP A 30 1.99 7.97 32.63
CA ASP A 30 0.72 8.48 32.13
C ASP A 30 1.01 9.49 31.00
N PHE A 31 0.44 9.25 29.84
CA PHE A 31 0.53 10.15 28.69
C PHE A 31 -0.77 10.94 28.55
N THR A 32 -0.66 12.18 28.10
CA THR A 32 -1.82 13.01 27.74
C THR A 32 -1.76 13.36 26.28
N CYS A 33 -2.87 13.11 25.56
CA CYS A 33 -3.04 13.51 24.17
C CYS A 33 -4.24 14.46 24.06
N THR A 34 -3.99 15.67 23.58
CA THR A 34 -5.05 16.66 23.30
C THR A 34 -5.58 16.44 21.89
N ILE A 35 -6.90 16.28 21.77
CA ILE A 35 -7.63 16.13 20.53
C ILE A 35 -8.37 17.44 20.24
N SER A 36 -8.15 18.01 19.04
CA SER A 36 -8.74 19.31 18.68
C SER A 36 -9.14 19.36 17.20
N LYS A 37 -10.01 20.31 16.86
CA LYS A 37 -10.31 20.62 15.46
C LYS A 37 -9.12 21.32 14.80
N PRO A 38 -8.78 21.02 13.54
CA PRO A 38 -7.83 21.80 12.78
C PRO A 38 -8.42 23.18 12.44
N ALA A 39 -7.56 24.17 12.22
CA ALA A 39 -8.00 25.53 11.81
C ALA A 39 -8.73 25.49 10.46
N VAL A 40 -8.28 24.62 9.54
CA VAL A 40 -8.94 24.34 8.26
C VAL A 40 -9.45 22.91 8.31
N PRO A 41 -10.77 22.70 8.21
CA PRO A 41 -11.33 21.34 8.18
C PRO A 41 -10.74 20.51 7.04
N ALA A 42 -10.42 19.28 7.31
CA ALA A 42 -9.92 18.31 6.33
C ALA A 42 -10.62 16.97 6.55
N HIS A 43 -11.01 16.32 5.47
CA HIS A 43 -11.64 15.02 5.51
C HIS A 43 -10.63 13.90 5.29
N ILE A 44 -10.84 12.79 5.99
CA ILE A 44 -10.14 11.53 5.72
C ILE A 44 -10.83 10.91 4.51
N SER A 45 -10.08 10.72 3.42
CA SER A 45 -10.62 10.04 2.24
C SER A 45 -11.03 8.61 2.58
N PRO A 46 -12.24 8.17 2.28
CA PRO A 46 -12.61 6.76 2.45
C PRO A 46 -11.78 5.83 1.56
N ASP A 47 -11.27 6.34 0.45
CA ASP A 47 -10.51 5.55 -0.53
C ASP A 47 -9.12 5.10 -0.04
N ILE A 48 -8.65 5.57 1.12
CA ILE A 48 -7.42 5.04 1.75
C ILE A 48 -7.58 3.62 2.31
N TYR A 49 -8.80 3.12 2.38
CA TYR A 49 -9.13 1.77 2.83
C TYR A 49 -9.42 0.82 1.67
N GLY A 50 -8.79 1.04 0.51
CA GLY A 50 -8.94 0.17 -0.65
C GLY A 50 -8.24 -1.17 -0.50
N LEU A 51 -8.74 -2.18 -1.21
CA LEU A 51 -8.17 -3.52 -1.30
C LEU A 51 -7.97 -3.92 -2.76
N ALA A 52 -6.91 -4.67 -3.04
CA ALA A 52 -6.69 -5.26 -4.35
C ALA A 52 -7.39 -6.63 -4.44
N VAL A 53 -8.20 -6.78 -5.48
CA VAL A 53 -8.91 -8.02 -5.85
C VAL A 53 -9.69 -8.69 -4.70
N PRO A 54 -10.46 -7.95 -3.88
CA PRO A 54 -11.24 -8.55 -2.81
C PRO A 54 -12.39 -9.41 -3.35
N SER A 55 -12.76 -10.47 -2.61
CA SER A 55 -13.95 -11.24 -2.92
C SER A 55 -15.22 -10.41 -2.72
N ALA A 56 -16.33 -10.83 -3.34
CA ALA A 56 -17.62 -10.15 -3.15
C ALA A 56 -18.06 -10.13 -1.68
N THR A 57 -17.82 -11.22 -0.94
CA THR A 57 -18.09 -11.33 0.50
C THR A 57 -17.25 -10.33 1.28
N THR A 58 -15.95 -10.27 1.03
CA THR A 58 -15.05 -9.31 1.69
C THR A 58 -15.49 -7.87 1.46
N ILE A 59 -15.90 -7.52 0.24
CA ILE A 59 -16.38 -6.16 -0.08
C ILE A 59 -17.59 -5.79 0.78
N ALA A 60 -18.57 -6.70 0.87
CA ALA A 60 -19.79 -6.48 1.61
C ALA A 60 -19.56 -6.44 3.14
N ASP A 61 -18.85 -7.44 3.68
CA ASP A 61 -18.66 -7.60 5.12
C ASP A 61 -17.74 -6.51 5.72
N TRP A 62 -16.68 -6.14 4.99
CA TRP A 62 -15.71 -5.14 5.46
C TRP A 62 -16.04 -3.72 4.97
N LYS A 63 -17.14 -3.52 4.28
CA LYS A 63 -17.53 -2.20 3.75
C LYS A 63 -16.37 -1.54 2.99
N VAL A 64 -15.77 -2.30 2.07
CA VAL A 64 -14.61 -1.86 1.26
C VAL A 64 -15.02 -0.70 0.36
N PRO A 65 -14.41 0.50 0.52
CA PRO A 65 -14.86 1.67 -0.24
C PRO A 65 -14.22 1.80 -1.62
N LEU A 66 -13.07 1.13 -1.84
CA LEU A 66 -12.32 1.17 -3.08
C LEU A 66 -11.82 -0.23 -3.43
N ILE A 67 -12.12 -0.69 -4.64
CA ILE A 67 -11.69 -1.99 -5.17
C ILE A 67 -10.66 -1.73 -6.25
N ARG A 68 -9.46 -2.27 -6.11
CA ARG A 68 -8.45 -2.24 -7.16
C ARG A 68 -8.45 -3.56 -7.95
N TRP A 69 -8.56 -3.45 -9.26
CA TRP A 69 -8.27 -4.52 -10.20
C TRP A 69 -7.05 -4.12 -11.03
N GLY A 70 -5.93 -4.80 -10.82
CA GLY A 70 -4.63 -4.41 -11.36
C GLY A 70 -3.56 -5.46 -11.11
N GLY A 71 -2.30 -5.07 -11.31
CA GLY A 71 -1.12 -5.92 -11.20
C GLY A 71 -0.59 -6.37 -12.57
N ASN A 72 0.48 -7.17 -12.59
CA ASN A 72 1.20 -7.56 -13.81
C ASN A 72 0.30 -8.25 -14.85
N THR A 73 -0.59 -9.13 -14.43
CA THR A 73 -1.50 -9.85 -15.33
C THR A 73 -2.52 -8.92 -15.98
N ALA A 74 -3.00 -7.91 -15.25
CA ALA A 74 -3.95 -6.92 -15.76
C ALA A 74 -3.34 -6.06 -16.88
N GLU A 75 -2.02 -5.84 -16.90
CA GLU A 75 -1.28 -5.17 -17.98
C GLU A 75 -1.41 -5.90 -19.32
N ARG A 76 -1.76 -7.17 -19.32
CA ARG A 76 -1.86 -8.03 -20.50
C ARG A 76 -3.28 -8.58 -20.72
N TYR A 77 -4.29 -7.99 -20.06
CA TYR A 77 -5.67 -8.45 -20.13
C TYR A 77 -6.35 -8.10 -21.45
N ASN A 78 -6.93 -9.11 -22.10
CA ASN A 78 -7.72 -8.95 -23.32
C ASN A 78 -9.22 -8.86 -22.99
N TRP A 79 -9.73 -7.65 -23.02
CA TRP A 79 -11.12 -7.37 -22.67
C TRP A 79 -12.15 -7.90 -23.67
N GLN A 80 -11.76 -8.08 -24.96
CA GLN A 80 -12.67 -8.64 -25.97
C GLN A 80 -12.90 -10.13 -25.76
N LEU A 81 -11.87 -10.88 -25.38
CA LEU A 81 -12.00 -12.26 -24.93
C LEU A 81 -12.70 -12.34 -23.56
N GLY A 82 -12.51 -11.33 -22.74
CA GLY A 82 -13.17 -11.19 -21.43
C GLY A 82 -12.63 -12.09 -20.33
N ASN A 83 -11.79 -13.09 -20.68
CA ASN A 83 -11.27 -14.09 -19.75
C ASN A 83 -9.78 -14.44 -20.00
N ALA A 84 -9.05 -13.64 -20.74
CA ALA A 84 -7.66 -13.95 -21.09
C ALA A 84 -6.69 -12.86 -20.60
N TRP A 85 -5.61 -13.28 -19.97
CA TRP A 85 -4.44 -12.45 -19.68
C TRP A 85 -3.15 -13.25 -19.80
N ASN A 86 -1.99 -12.55 -19.78
CA ASN A 86 -0.70 -13.21 -19.74
C ASN A 86 -0.04 -12.99 -18.37
N THR A 87 0.54 -14.04 -17.82
CA THR A 87 1.16 -14.04 -16.48
C THR A 87 2.51 -13.33 -16.42
N GLY A 88 3.12 -13.01 -17.56
CA GLY A 88 4.47 -12.49 -17.59
C GLY A 88 5.46 -13.43 -16.89
N LYS A 89 6.47 -12.85 -16.28
CA LYS A 89 7.50 -13.58 -15.52
C LYS A 89 6.93 -14.30 -14.29
N ASP A 90 5.79 -13.86 -13.77
CA ASP A 90 5.21 -14.41 -12.54
C ASP A 90 4.88 -15.91 -12.70
N TRP A 91 4.55 -16.35 -13.93
CA TRP A 91 4.36 -17.75 -14.26
C TRP A 91 4.64 -18.06 -15.73
N PHE A 92 5.88 -18.31 -16.08
CA PHE A 92 6.37 -18.83 -17.38
C PHE A 92 5.86 -18.12 -18.64
N PHE A 93 5.44 -16.83 -18.54
CA PHE A 93 4.93 -16.03 -19.66
C PHE A 93 3.76 -16.69 -20.40
N GLU A 94 2.86 -17.29 -19.65
CA GLU A 94 1.73 -18.02 -20.17
C GLU A 94 0.48 -17.15 -20.30
N ASN A 95 -0.27 -17.39 -21.36
CA ASN A 95 -1.67 -16.99 -21.41
C ASN A 95 -2.47 -17.98 -20.59
N VAL A 96 -3.33 -17.44 -19.72
CA VAL A 96 -4.19 -18.24 -18.86
C VAL A 96 -5.59 -17.64 -18.82
N ALA A 97 -6.56 -18.49 -18.51
CA ALA A 97 -7.92 -18.02 -18.28
C ALA A 97 -8.03 -17.35 -16.91
N VAL A 98 -8.68 -16.19 -16.88
CA VAL A 98 -9.23 -15.57 -15.69
C VAL A 98 -10.74 -15.86 -15.64
N GLU A 99 -11.44 -15.41 -14.59
CA GLU A 99 -12.89 -15.55 -14.52
C GLU A 99 -13.58 -14.98 -15.79
N PRO A 100 -14.61 -15.63 -16.33
CA PRO A 100 -15.37 -15.08 -17.45
C PRO A 100 -15.93 -13.70 -17.12
N HIS A 101 -15.91 -12.80 -18.11
CA HIS A 101 -16.40 -11.42 -17.92
C HIS A 101 -15.74 -10.65 -16.78
N ALA A 102 -14.44 -10.84 -16.58
CA ALA A 102 -13.70 -10.31 -15.42
C ALA A 102 -13.90 -8.81 -15.21
N TRP A 103 -13.84 -8.00 -16.28
CA TRP A 103 -14.02 -6.56 -16.16
C TRP A 103 -15.46 -6.17 -15.79
N GLN A 104 -16.48 -6.88 -16.31
CA GLN A 104 -17.88 -6.65 -15.91
C GLN A 104 -18.10 -7.00 -14.45
N ASN A 105 -17.60 -8.15 -14.03
CA ASN A 105 -17.77 -8.64 -12.66
C ASN A 105 -17.19 -7.66 -11.63
N ILE A 106 -16.03 -7.06 -11.90
CA ILE A 106 -15.43 -6.11 -10.95
C ILE A 106 -16.22 -4.80 -10.88
N LEU A 107 -16.73 -4.29 -12.03
CA LEU A 107 -17.57 -3.11 -12.05
C LEU A 107 -18.91 -3.33 -11.36
N GLU A 108 -19.55 -4.50 -11.60
CA GLU A 108 -20.78 -4.89 -10.89
C GLU A 108 -20.57 -4.96 -9.38
N ARG A 109 -19.47 -5.55 -8.91
CA ARG A 109 -19.13 -5.59 -7.47
C ARG A 109 -19.00 -4.18 -6.91
N GLY A 110 -18.35 -3.28 -7.63
CA GLY A 110 -18.23 -1.87 -7.25
C GLY A 110 -19.59 -1.17 -7.18
N GLU A 111 -20.43 -1.33 -8.22
CA GLU A 111 -21.74 -0.68 -8.27
C GLU A 111 -22.68 -1.16 -7.19
N ARG A 112 -22.81 -2.49 -6.99
CA ARG A 112 -23.68 -3.10 -5.97
C ARG A 112 -23.34 -2.69 -4.55
N ASN A 113 -22.04 -2.51 -4.24
CA ASN A 113 -21.59 -2.20 -2.89
C ASN A 113 -21.35 -0.70 -2.65
N GLY A 114 -21.65 0.17 -3.62
CA GLY A 114 -21.37 1.59 -3.52
C GLY A 114 -19.87 1.93 -3.50
N ALA A 115 -19.01 0.95 -3.80
CA ALA A 115 -17.57 1.13 -3.81
C ALA A 115 -17.08 1.80 -5.09
N ARG A 116 -15.98 2.52 -5.00
CA ARG A 116 -15.22 2.97 -6.18
C ARG A 116 -14.43 1.81 -6.77
N VAL A 117 -14.13 1.91 -8.06
CA VAL A 117 -13.29 0.94 -8.76
C VAL A 117 -12.07 1.64 -9.32
N PHE A 118 -10.90 1.13 -8.96
CA PHE A 118 -9.61 1.50 -9.53
C PHE A 118 -9.19 0.41 -10.51
N PHE A 119 -9.29 0.71 -11.80
CA PHE A 119 -9.18 -0.27 -12.87
C PHE A 119 -7.93 -0.05 -13.71
N ASN A 120 -7.06 -1.07 -13.81
CA ASN A 120 -5.86 -1.02 -14.63
C ASN A 120 -6.21 -1.22 -16.11
N LEU A 121 -5.82 -0.27 -16.95
CA LEU A 121 -5.87 -0.37 -18.41
C LEU A 121 -4.47 -0.72 -18.96
N PRO A 122 -4.33 -1.74 -19.83
CA PRO A 122 -3.06 -2.08 -20.48
C PRO A 122 -2.43 -0.88 -21.19
N LEU A 123 -1.18 -0.56 -20.86
CA LEU A 123 -0.39 0.52 -21.48
C LEU A 123 0.77 -0.02 -22.31
N ILE A 124 1.22 -1.25 -22.05
CA ILE A 124 2.38 -1.87 -22.73
C ILE A 124 2.18 -2.05 -24.24
N GLY A 125 0.95 -1.97 -24.74
CA GLY A 125 0.64 -2.07 -26.18
C GLY A 125 0.37 -3.49 -26.68
N PHE A 126 0.30 -4.47 -25.77
CA PHE A 126 0.05 -5.88 -26.10
C PHE A 126 -0.89 -6.51 -25.05
N VAL A 127 -1.83 -7.35 -25.52
CA VAL A 127 -2.71 -8.14 -24.67
C VAL A 127 -2.68 -9.61 -25.11
N ALA A 128 -3.09 -10.52 -24.23
CA ALA A 128 -3.15 -11.95 -24.54
C ALA A 128 -4.04 -12.21 -25.76
N LYS A 129 -3.59 -13.03 -26.70
CA LYS A 129 -4.38 -13.40 -27.89
C LYS A 129 -5.35 -14.55 -27.65
N ASP A 130 -5.12 -15.34 -26.60
CA ASP A 130 -5.87 -16.54 -26.21
C ASP A 130 -5.62 -16.87 -24.73
N THR A 131 -6.05 -18.04 -24.27
CA THR A 131 -5.88 -18.53 -22.89
C THR A 131 -4.91 -19.70 -22.74
N VAL A 132 -4.15 -20.05 -23.79
CA VAL A 132 -3.37 -21.31 -23.83
C VAL A 132 -1.94 -21.14 -24.32
N SER A 133 -1.60 -20.05 -25.02
CA SER A 133 -0.27 -19.80 -25.57
C SER A 133 0.76 -19.46 -24.49
N HIS A 134 2.05 -19.59 -24.81
CA HIS A 134 3.17 -19.22 -23.94
C HIS A 134 4.33 -18.61 -24.73
N GLY A 135 5.08 -17.68 -24.10
CA GLY A 135 6.05 -16.82 -24.78
C GLY A 135 7.36 -17.49 -25.14
N TYR A 136 7.76 -18.52 -24.38
CA TYR A 136 9.06 -19.16 -24.52
C TYR A 136 8.94 -20.66 -24.70
N SER A 137 8.32 -21.12 -25.82
CA SER A 137 8.20 -22.52 -26.14
C SER A 137 9.57 -23.20 -26.22
N ILE A 138 9.76 -24.29 -25.47
CA ILE A 138 10.99 -25.09 -25.50
C ILE A 138 11.15 -25.75 -26.87
N LYS A 139 10.07 -26.23 -27.47
CA LYS A 139 10.08 -26.81 -28.81
C LYS A 139 10.54 -25.81 -29.86
N LYS A 140 10.13 -24.55 -29.73
CA LYS A 140 10.44 -23.48 -30.70
C LYS A 140 11.80 -22.83 -30.47
N TYR A 141 12.17 -22.58 -29.19
CA TYR A 141 13.34 -21.77 -28.84
C TYR A 141 14.48 -22.54 -28.20
N GLY A 142 14.32 -23.85 -28.05
CA GLY A 142 15.32 -24.76 -27.47
C GLY A 142 15.29 -24.85 -25.94
N PRO A 143 16.20 -25.65 -25.35
CA PRO A 143 16.22 -25.92 -23.91
C PRO A 143 16.37 -24.68 -23.05
N GLN A 144 15.67 -24.68 -21.91
CA GLN A 144 15.66 -23.61 -20.92
C GLN A 144 15.88 -24.16 -19.51
N GLN A 145 16.25 -23.30 -18.56
CA GLN A 145 16.56 -23.73 -17.18
C GLN A 145 15.35 -24.31 -16.43
N GLN A 146 14.18 -23.75 -16.68
CA GLN A 146 12.93 -24.13 -16.02
C GLN A 146 11.79 -24.14 -17.02
N HIS A 147 10.79 -24.95 -16.74
CA HIS A 147 9.53 -25.00 -17.47
C HIS A 147 8.38 -25.23 -16.49
N ASP A 148 7.18 -24.90 -16.91
CA ASP A 148 5.98 -25.21 -16.13
C ASP A 148 5.77 -26.72 -16.08
N GLN A 149 5.55 -27.25 -14.86
CA GLN A 149 5.33 -28.68 -14.64
C GLN A 149 4.03 -29.21 -15.30
N TRP A 150 3.04 -28.35 -15.48
CA TRP A 150 1.75 -28.69 -16.10
C TRP A 150 1.72 -28.40 -17.61
N ARG A 151 2.61 -27.54 -18.09
CA ARG A 151 2.81 -27.18 -19.50
C ARG A 151 4.28 -27.29 -19.87
N PRO A 152 4.83 -28.50 -20.06
CA PRO A 152 6.28 -28.70 -20.20
C PRO A 152 6.95 -27.97 -21.38
N ASP A 153 6.19 -27.47 -22.36
CA ASP A 153 6.69 -26.65 -23.45
C ASP A 153 6.85 -25.16 -23.06
N ALA A 154 6.21 -24.73 -21.97
CA ALA A 154 6.31 -23.34 -21.49
C ALA A 154 7.57 -23.16 -20.64
N GLY A 155 8.61 -22.56 -21.21
CA GLY A 155 9.86 -22.27 -20.54
C GLY A 155 9.88 -20.92 -19.85
N ASN A 156 10.90 -20.71 -18.98
CA ASN A 156 11.11 -19.46 -18.25
C ASN A 156 11.88 -18.39 -19.05
N GLY A 157 12.22 -18.64 -20.32
CA GLY A 157 13.00 -17.74 -21.17
C GLY A 157 14.45 -17.56 -20.71
N VAL A 158 15.03 -18.53 -20.01
CA VAL A 158 16.43 -18.53 -19.57
C VAL A 158 17.12 -19.77 -20.13
N ARG A 159 18.17 -19.59 -20.94
CA ARG A 159 18.95 -20.69 -21.50
C ARG A 159 19.68 -21.49 -20.39
N PRO A 160 20.09 -22.75 -20.64
CA PRO A 160 20.82 -23.55 -19.64
C PRO A 160 22.09 -22.87 -19.11
N ASN A 161 22.73 -22.00 -19.89
CA ASN A 161 23.91 -21.23 -19.49
C ASN A 161 23.61 -19.94 -18.72
N GLY A 162 22.36 -19.73 -18.30
CA GLY A 162 21.93 -18.55 -17.54
C GLY A 162 21.63 -17.29 -18.35
N ARG A 163 21.87 -17.31 -19.68
CA ARG A 163 21.55 -16.16 -20.53
C ARG A 163 20.06 -16.07 -20.79
N LEU A 164 19.52 -14.84 -20.77
CA LEU A 164 18.15 -14.61 -21.19
C LEU A 164 17.97 -14.97 -22.66
N LEU A 165 16.87 -15.61 -22.98
CA LEU A 165 16.46 -15.87 -24.33
C LEU A 165 15.97 -14.56 -24.94
N SER A 166 16.50 -14.20 -26.10
CA SER A 166 16.13 -13.01 -26.88
C SER A 166 15.70 -13.43 -28.28
N GLY A 167 14.97 -12.53 -28.98
CA GLY A 167 14.49 -12.77 -30.33
C GLY A 167 13.27 -13.70 -30.41
N ASN A 168 12.56 -13.90 -29.31
CA ASN A 168 11.24 -14.53 -29.35
C ASN A 168 10.24 -13.64 -30.10
N ASN A 169 9.20 -14.26 -30.66
CA ASN A 169 8.15 -13.53 -31.35
C ASN A 169 7.03 -13.14 -30.37
N TRP A 170 6.78 -11.84 -30.20
CA TRP A 170 5.69 -11.36 -29.35
C TRP A 170 4.31 -11.92 -29.74
N SER A 171 4.10 -12.22 -31.03
CA SER A 171 2.84 -12.79 -31.53
C SER A 171 2.58 -14.24 -31.07
N ASP A 172 3.57 -14.87 -30.42
CA ASP A 172 3.37 -16.21 -29.84
C ASP A 172 2.30 -16.19 -28.73
N THR A 173 2.22 -15.10 -27.97
CA THR A 173 1.24 -14.94 -26.87
C THR A 173 0.26 -13.82 -27.10
N SER A 174 0.54 -12.86 -27.98
CA SER A 174 -0.08 -11.55 -27.91
C SER A 174 -0.69 -11.07 -29.22
N MET A 175 -1.59 -10.13 -29.10
CA MET A 175 -2.06 -9.25 -30.15
C MET A 175 -1.76 -7.81 -29.75
N VAL A 176 -1.66 -6.92 -30.75
CA VAL A 176 -1.45 -5.49 -30.53
C VAL A 176 -2.70 -4.88 -29.89
N ALA A 177 -2.49 -4.07 -28.85
CA ALA A 177 -3.53 -3.29 -28.20
C ALA A 177 -3.20 -1.80 -28.33
N THR A 178 -3.82 -1.13 -29.30
CA THR A 178 -3.64 0.32 -29.52
C THR A 178 -4.42 1.12 -28.46
N PRO A 179 -4.13 2.43 -28.29
CA PRO A 179 -4.95 3.30 -27.45
C PRO A 179 -6.44 3.27 -27.78
N GLU A 180 -6.80 3.14 -29.06
CA GLU A 180 -8.19 3.06 -29.54
C GLU A 180 -8.83 1.73 -29.13
N PHE A 181 -8.09 0.61 -29.18
CA PHE A 181 -8.57 -0.68 -28.68
C PHE A 181 -8.94 -0.61 -27.21
N ILE A 182 -8.10 0.05 -26.40
CA ILE A 182 -8.36 0.22 -24.96
C ILE A 182 -9.49 1.25 -24.71
N ALA A 183 -9.54 2.34 -25.50
CA ALA A 183 -10.64 3.31 -25.39
C ALA A 183 -12.01 2.71 -25.72
N ALA A 184 -12.08 1.73 -26.62
CA ALA A 184 -13.31 1.00 -26.91
C ALA A 184 -13.81 0.20 -25.68
N LEU A 185 -12.92 -0.34 -24.85
CA LEU A 185 -13.31 -0.90 -23.54
C LEU A 185 -13.96 0.16 -22.66
N VAL A 186 -13.34 1.35 -22.53
CA VAL A 186 -13.86 2.44 -21.70
C VAL A 186 -15.24 2.89 -22.17
N GLN A 187 -15.47 2.99 -23.48
CA GLN A 187 -16.79 3.28 -24.05
C GLN A 187 -17.81 2.20 -23.69
N THR A 188 -17.42 0.93 -23.78
CA THR A 188 -18.26 -0.21 -23.44
C THR A 188 -18.62 -0.22 -21.96
N MET A 189 -17.64 0.03 -21.09
CA MET A 189 -17.83 0.19 -19.64
C MET A 189 -18.82 1.32 -19.35
N LYS A 190 -18.63 2.49 -19.94
CA LYS A 190 -19.51 3.67 -19.76
C LYS A 190 -20.95 3.36 -20.18
N LYS A 191 -21.13 2.65 -21.31
CA LYS A 191 -22.46 2.24 -21.80
C LYS A 191 -23.14 1.26 -20.83
N GLN A 192 -22.42 0.30 -20.27
CA GLN A 192 -22.97 -0.73 -19.38
C GLN A 192 -23.12 -0.27 -17.93
N PHE A 193 -22.26 0.60 -17.45
CA PHE A 193 -22.19 1.08 -16.06
C PHE A 193 -22.22 2.62 -15.99
N PRO A 194 -23.22 3.31 -16.58
CA PRO A 194 -23.21 4.77 -16.68
C PRO A 194 -23.16 5.47 -15.31
N LYS A 195 -23.69 4.82 -14.27
CA LYS A 195 -23.72 5.35 -12.91
C LYS A 195 -22.32 5.46 -12.29
N LEU A 196 -21.44 4.49 -12.52
CA LEU A 196 -20.04 4.57 -12.06
C LEU A 196 -19.31 5.78 -12.65
N PHE A 197 -19.62 6.15 -13.89
CA PHE A 197 -19.01 7.30 -14.55
C PHE A 197 -19.64 8.62 -14.08
N SER A 198 -20.97 8.75 -14.07
CA SER A 198 -21.65 9.97 -13.66
C SER A 198 -21.40 10.34 -12.19
N GLU A 199 -21.26 9.35 -11.31
CA GLU A 199 -20.89 9.53 -9.90
C GLU A 199 -19.37 9.59 -9.68
N ARG A 200 -18.55 9.54 -10.74
CA ARG A 200 -17.08 9.55 -10.68
C ARG A 200 -16.50 8.46 -9.76
N ARG A 201 -17.11 7.29 -9.76
CA ARG A 201 -16.70 6.14 -8.94
C ARG A 201 -15.74 5.19 -9.65
N ILE A 202 -15.25 5.54 -10.85
CA ILE A 202 -14.22 4.78 -11.56
C ILE A 202 -12.97 5.64 -11.74
N VAL A 203 -11.81 5.03 -11.52
CA VAL A 203 -10.48 5.59 -11.79
C VAL A 203 -9.73 4.60 -12.66
N PHE A 204 -9.16 5.06 -13.76
CA PHE A 204 -8.34 4.23 -14.64
C PHE A 204 -6.86 4.45 -14.36
N ALA A 205 -6.16 3.41 -13.91
CA ALA A 205 -4.71 3.37 -13.91
C ALA A 205 -4.21 3.03 -15.32
N LEU A 206 -3.29 3.82 -15.85
CA LEU A 206 -2.68 3.53 -17.15
C LEU A 206 -1.35 2.78 -16.95
N GLY A 207 -1.43 1.48 -17.13
CA GLY A 207 -0.31 0.56 -16.93
C GLY A 207 -0.12 0.11 -15.46
N ASN A 208 0.69 -0.93 -15.30
CA ASN A 208 1.18 -1.41 -14.01
C ASN A 208 2.69 -1.54 -14.07
N GLU A 209 3.40 -0.92 -13.13
CA GLU A 209 4.86 -1.02 -12.95
C GLU A 209 5.67 -0.94 -14.26
N PRO A 210 5.46 0.10 -15.08
CA PRO A 210 6.04 0.17 -16.42
C PRO A 210 7.57 0.10 -16.43
N MET A 211 8.21 0.54 -15.36
CA MET A 211 9.66 0.47 -15.22
C MET A 211 10.20 -0.95 -14.94
N LEU A 212 9.32 -1.96 -14.85
CA LEU A 212 9.68 -3.39 -14.77
C LEU A 212 9.33 -4.18 -16.03
N TRP A 213 8.71 -3.62 -17.07
CA TRP A 213 8.26 -4.39 -18.23
C TRP A 213 9.37 -5.21 -18.90
N HIS A 214 10.57 -4.67 -19.01
CA HIS A 214 11.75 -5.38 -19.57
C HIS A 214 12.16 -6.62 -18.74
N ILE A 215 11.59 -6.80 -17.55
CA ILE A 215 11.79 -7.96 -16.68
C ILE A 215 10.51 -8.79 -16.63
N THR A 216 9.38 -8.17 -16.27
CA THR A 216 8.11 -8.85 -16.02
C THR A 216 7.39 -9.27 -17.29
N HIS A 217 7.54 -8.50 -18.37
CA HIS A 217 6.90 -8.71 -19.68
C HIS A 217 7.90 -8.71 -20.82
N ARG A 218 9.13 -9.20 -20.58
CA ARG A 218 10.20 -9.17 -21.58
C ARG A 218 9.92 -9.99 -22.85
N ASP A 219 8.91 -10.83 -22.83
CA ASP A 219 8.41 -11.56 -24.00
C ASP A 219 7.84 -10.63 -25.08
N VAL A 220 7.35 -9.45 -24.70
CA VAL A 220 6.79 -8.43 -25.59
C VAL A 220 7.47 -7.06 -25.46
N HIS A 221 8.16 -6.80 -24.36
CA HIS A 221 8.85 -5.53 -24.08
C HIS A 221 10.23 -5.78 -23.46
N PRO A 222 11.23 -6.23 -24.22
CA PRO A 222 12.55 -6.60 -23.69
C PRO A 222 13.43 -5.40 -23.34
N GLU A 223 13.15 -4.19 -23.88
CA GLU A 223 13.95 -3.00 -23.65
C GLU A 223 13.47 -2.22 -22.42
N PRO A 224 14.39 -1.69 -21.59
CA PRO A 224 14.05 -0.87 -20.45
C PRO A 224 13.36 0.45 -20.85
N VAL A 225 12.26 0.77 -20.19
CA VAL A 225 11.47 1.98 -20.45
C VAL A 225 12.26 3.25 -20.12
N SER A 226 12.23 4.24 -21.02
CA SER A 226 12.78 5.59 -20.85
C SER A 226 11.72 6.61 -20.40
N TYR A 227 12.15 7.83 -20.03
CA TYR A 227 11.28 8.97 -19.73
C TYR A 227 10.33 9.26 -20.91
N ASP A 228 10.89 9.43 -22.10
CA ASP A 228 10.12 9.80 -23.31
C ASP A 228 9.16 8.70 -23.75
N GLU A 229 9.59 7.45 -23.69
CA GLU A 229 8.73 6.33 -24.06
C GLU A 229 7.51 6.27 -23.14
N TYR A 230 7.74 6.32 -21.82
CA TYR A 230 6.64 6.29 -20.87
C TYR A 230 5.67 7.44 -21.09
N LEU A 231 6.18 8.66 -21.18
CA LEU A 231 5.36 9.86 -21.41
C LEU A 231 4.52 9.74 -22.67
N SER A 232 5.14 9.32 -23.79
CA SER A 232 4.46 9.17 -25.08
C SER A 232 3.30 8.18 -25.01
N ARG A 233 3.54 6.99 -24.42
CA ARG A 233 2.50 5.96 -24.25
C ARG A 233 1.37 6.46 -23.35
N PHE A 234 1.73 7.05 -22.20
CA PHE A 234 0.76 7.56 -21.22
C PHE A 234 -0.14 8.62 -21.83
N VAL A 235 0.43 9.63 -22.50
CA VAL A 235 -0.34 10.72 -23.11
C VAL A 235 -1.26 10.20 -24.22
N ALA A 236 -0.77 9.28 -25.06
CA ALA A 236 -1.58 8.71 -26.14
C ALA A 236 -2.82 7.98 -25.58
N LEU A 237 -2.62 7.10 -24.61
CA LEU A 237 -3.73 6.36 -24.00
C LEU A 237 -4.65 7.28 -23.17
N ALA A 238 -4.09 8.22 -22.39
CA ALA A 238 -4.89 9.18 -21.62
C ALA A 238 -5.81 10.02 -22.49
N LYS A 239 -5.34 10.49 -23.65
CA LYS A 239 -6.15 11.23 -24.63
C LYS A 239 -7.28 10.34 -25.20
N ALA A 240 -6.99 9.11 -25.54
CA ALA A 240 -7.99 8.17 -26.04
C ALA A 240 -9.06 7.86 -24.99
N VAL A 241 -8.67 7.66 -23.72
CA VAL A 241 -9.59 7.49 -22.59
C VAL A 241 -10.45 8.72 -22.35
N LYS A 242 -9.86 9.93 -22.36
CA LYS A 242 -10.63 11.18 -22.20
C LYS A 242 -11.56 11.46 -23.37
N ALA A 243 -11.21 11.06 -24.58
CA ALA A 243 -12.11 11.15 -25.74
C ALA A 243 -13.30 10.19 -25.60
N ALA A 244 -13.08 8.99 -25.07
CA ALA A 244 -14.14 7.98 -24.81
C ALA A 244 -15.05 8.38 -23.63
N ALA A 245 -14.47 8.92 -22.56
CA ALA A 245 -15.16 9.30 -21.34
C ALA A 245 -14.48 10.55 -20.72
N PRO A 246 -14.90 11.77 -21.06
CA PRO A 246 -14.30 13.01 -20.56
C PRO A 246 -14.31 13.13 -19.03
N GLU A 247 -15.31 12.56 -18.36
CA GLU A 247 -15.46 12.51 -16.91
C GLU A 247 -14.56 11.50 -16.20
N ALA A 248 -13.94 10.56 -16.94
CA ALA A 248 -13.09 9.53 -16.37
C ALA A 248 -11.90 10.15 -15.63
N GLN A 249 -11.59 9.60 -14.44
CA GLN A 249 -10.40 9.96 -13.69
C GLN A 249 -9.24 9.03 -14.10
N ILE A 250 -8.07 9.62 -14.27
CA ILE A 250 -6.87 8.90 -14.73
C ILE A 250 -5.79 8.94 -13.65
N ALA A 251 -5.16 7.80 -13.40
CA ALA A 251 -4.08 7.58 -12.47
C ALA A 251 -2.83 7.02 -13.16
N GLY A 252 -1.68 7.30 -12.60
CA GLY A 252 -0.36 6.78 -12.99
C GLY A 252 0.74 7.53 -12.26
N PRO A 253 1.99 7.10 -12.40
CA PRO A 253 2.53 6.05 -13.27
C PRO A 253 2.58 4.63 -12.68
N GLU A 254 1.95 4.33 -11.55
CA GLU A 254 1.98 3.00 -10.91
C GLU A 254 3.43 2.48 -10.73
N LEU A 255 4.31 3.32 -10.17
CA LEU A 255 5.73 2.99 -10.05
C LEU A 255 5.99 1.97 -8.94
N TRP A 256 6.78 0.93 -9.23
CA TRP A 256 7.00 -0.23 -8.34
C TRP A 256 7.74 0.05 -7.03
N GLY A 257 8.45 1.20 -6.90
CA GLY A 257 9.18 1.47 -5.67
C GLY A 257 10.24 2.56 -5.78
N TRP A 258 11.02 2.72 -4.73
CA TRP A 258 11.90 3.83 -4.46
C TRP A 258 12.82 4.26 -5.63
N PRO A 259 13.57 3.37 -6.33
CA PRO A 259 14.53 3.81 -7.34
C PRO A 259 13.88 4.54 -8.51
N VAL A 260 12.70 4.07 -8.93
CA VAL A 260 12.03 4.58 -10.14
C VAL A 260 11.23 5.86 -9.89
N TYR A 261 11.17 6.36 -8.67
CA TYR A 261 10.70 7.72 -8.42
C TYR A 261 11.70 8.76 -8.94
N PHE A 262 12.98 8.38 -9.06
CA PHE A 262 14.09 9.26 -9.40
C PHE A 262 14.70 9.00 -10.79
N GLN A 263 14.59 7.77 -11.30
CA GLN A 263 15.26 7.33 -12.52
C GLN A 263 14.32 6.47 -13.39
N SER A 264 14.59 6.41 -14.70
CA SER A 264 13.93 5.44 -15.60
C SER A 264 14.48 4.03 -15.41
N ALA A 265 13.74 3.03 -15.94
CA ALA A 265 14.27 1.68 -16.06
C ALA A 265 15.57 1.62 -16.86
N LYS A 266 15.69 2.47 -17.91
CA LYS A 266 16.88 2.55 -18.76
C LYS A 266 18.14 2.97 -18.01
N ASP A 267 18.02 3.96 -17.12
CA ASP A 267 19.14 4.39 -16.27
C ASP A 267 19.50 3.34 -15.22
N LEU A 268 18.52 2.70 -14.62
CA LEU A 268 18.75 1.64 -13.63
C LEU A 268 19.42 0.40 -14.24
N ASP A 269 18.97 -0.04 -15.41
CA ASP A 269 19.53 -1.21 -16.10
C ASP A 269 20.99 -0.96 -16.55
N SER A 270 21.25 0.22 -17.13
CA SER A 270 22.60 0.63 -17.53
C SER A 270 23.50 1.03 -16.35
N LYS A 271 22.96 1.13 -15.13
CA LYS A 271 23.64 1.69 -13.94
C LYS A 271 24.19 3.10 -14.20
N GLY A 272 23.51 3.84 -15.07
CA GLY A 272 23.86 5.18 -15.50
C GLY A 272 22.85 6.25 -15.10
N ASN A 273 22.93 7.40 -15.74
CA ASN A 273 22.01 8.53 -15.58
C ASN A 273 21.80 9.27 -16.92
N ASP A 274 21.97 8.61 -18.05
CA ASP A 274 21.96 9.27 -19.35
C ASP A 274 20.57 9.77 -19.74
N ASP A 275 19.56 8.98 -19.42
CA ASP A 275 18.17 9.34 -19.68
C ASP A 275 17.77 10.53 -18.81
N ARG A 276 18.06 10.48 -17.51
CA ARG A 276 17.84 11.59 -16.57
C ARG A 276 18.59 12.87 -17.00
N ARG A 277 19.85 12.77 -17.44
CA ARG A 277 20.64 13.93 -17.90
C ARG A 277 20.04 14.60 -19.14
N ARG A 278 19.49 13.83 -20.10
CA ARG A 278 18.79 14.37 -21.25
C ARG A 278 17.56 15.19 -20.87
N HIS A 279 16.99 14.93 -19.70
CA HIS A 279 15.85 15.62 -19.14
C HIS A 279 16.24 16.63 -18.03
N GLY A 280 17.41 17.26 -18.18
CA GLY A 280 17.88 18.33 -17.27
C GLY A 280 18.35 17.86 -15.91
N GLY A 281 18.58 16.56 -15.71
CA GLY A 281 18.98 15.98 -14.42
C GLY A 281 17.83 15.83 -13.42
N GLU A 282 16.59 16.02 -13.86
CA GLU A 282 15.41 15.92 -13.00
C GLU A 282 15.08 14.49 -12.62
N ASP A 283 14.55 14.33 -11.40
CA ASP A 283 13.96 13.08 -10.95
C ASP A 283 12.72 12.74 -11.80
N PHE A 284 12.51 11.45 -12.09
CA PHE A 284 11.47 11.00 -13.02
C PHE A 284 10.08 11.51 -12.64
N LEU A 285 9.67 11.34 -11.39
CA LEU A 285 8.29 11.65 -10.98
C LEU A 285 7.97 13.16 -11.02
N PRO A 286 8.81 14.08 -10.48
CA PRO A 286 8.59 15.51 -10.65
C PRO A 286 8.64 15.95 -12.12
N TRP A 287 9.54 15.38 -12.93
CA TRP A 287 9.59 15.64 -14.37
C TRP A 287 8.27 15.23 -15.05
N PHE A 288 7.80 14.00 -14.81
CA PHE A 288 6.54 13.50 -15.36
C PHE A 288 5.37 14.41 -15.01
N LEU A 289 5.24 14.80 -13.74
CA LEU A 289 4.21 15.74 -13.30
C LEU A 289 4.26 17.08 -14.07
N ARG A 290 5.46 17.64 -14.29
CA ARG A 290 5.61 18.86 -15.11
C ARG A 290 5.19 18.65 -16.55
N GLN A 291 5.56 17.52 -17.18
CA GLN A 291 5.12 17.20 -18.52
C GLN A 291 3.59 17.10 -18.63
N MET A 292 2.93 16.48 -17.64
CA MET A 292 1.47 16.40 -17.61
C MET A 292 0.82 17.78 -17.46
N ARG A 293 1.39 18.66 -16.65
CA ARG A 293 0.95 20.06 -16.55
C ARG A 293 1.12 20.82 -17.87
N MET A 294 2.23 20.61 -18.55
CA MET A 294 2.47 21.23 -19.87
C MET A 294 1.47 20.70 -20.91
N GLN A 295 1.16 19.40 -20.87
CA GLN A 295 0.19 18.80 -21.76
C GLN A 295 -1.23 19.33 -21.51
N GLU A 296 -1.64 19.51 -20.23
CA GLU A 296 -2.92 20.15 -19.90
C GLU A 296 -3.01 21.58 -20.43
N ARG A 297 -1.93 22.37 -20.27
CA ARG A 297 -1.88 23.74 -20.80
C ARG A 297 -1.98 23.78 -22.32
N LYS A 298 -1.41 22.78 -23.01
CA LYS A 298 -1.44 22.70 -24.47
C LYS A 298 -2.82 22.30 -24.99
N ASP A 299 -3.44 21.30 -24.36
CA ASP A 299 -4.65 20.64 -24.88
C ASP A 299 -5.95 21.15 -24.19
N GLY A 300 -5.82 21.88 -23.09
CA GLY A 300 -6.98 22.32 -22.28
C GLY A 300 -7.68 21.19 -21.53
N VAL A 301 -7.10 19.99 -21.47
CA VAL A 301 -7.67 18.80 -20.84
C VAL A 301 -6.70 18.19 -19.82
N ARG A 302 -7.16 17.99 -18.60
CA ARG A 302 -6.39 17.30 -17.57
C ARG A 302 -6.32 15.81 -17.85
N LEU A 303 -5.08 15.31 -18.08
CA LEU A 303 -4.82 13.91 -18.42
C LEU A 303 -4.32 13.06 -17.23
N LEU A 304 -4.07 13.67 -16.06
CA LEU A 304 -3.63 12.98 -14.86
C LEU A 304 -4.35 13.57 -13.64
N ASP A 305 -5.26 12.78 -13.04
CA ASP A 305 -6.01 13.15 -11.85
C ASP A 305 -5.30 12.69 -10.56
N TYR A 306 -4.63 11.54 -10.61
CA TYR A 306 -3.90 10.94 -9.47
C TYR A 306 -2.47 10.57 -9.88
N VAL A 307 -1.48 11.03 -9.13
CA VAL A 307 -0.15 10.43 -9.18
C VAL A 307 -0.11 9.23 -8.22
N THR A 308 0.25 8.07 -8.75
CA THR A 308 0.19 6.81 -8.02
C THR A 308 1.52 6.07 -8.04
N VAL A 309 1.85 5.48 -6.90
CA VAL A 309 3.07 4.68 -6.69
C VAL A 309 2.76 3.45 -5.85
N HIS A 310 3.65 2.46 -5.89
CA HIS A 310 3.69 1.32 -4.98
C HIS A 310 4.80 1.53 -3.96
N TYR A 311 4.62 1.03 -2.75
CA TYR A 311 5.66 1.05 -1.74
C TYR A 311 5.59 -0.18 -0.83
N TYR A 312 6.66 -0.95 -0.85
CA TYR A 312 6.90 -2.05 0.06
C TYR A 312 8.15 -1.76 0.89
N PRO A 313 8.12 -1.94 2.22
CA PRO A 313 9.29 -1.70 3.05
C PRO A 313 10.44 -2.62 2.64
N GLN A 314 11.62 -2.04 2.48
CA GLN A 314 12.81 -2.74 1.97
C GLN A 314 13.69 -3.33 3.07
N ALA A 315 13.38 -3.07 4.34
CA ALA A 315 14.11 -3.64 5.47
C ALA A 315 13.90 -5.16 5.55
N GLN A 316 14.94 -5.85 5.95
CA GLN A 316 15.00 -7.31 5.93
C GLN A 316 13.81 -7.94 6.66
N ASN A 317 13.13 -8.87 6.00
CA ASN A 317 12.00 -9.65 6.53
C ASN A 317 10.77 -8.83 6.96
N VAL A 318 10.67 -7.55 6.66
CA VAL A 318 9.48 -6.76 6.98
C VAL A 318 8.31 -7.20 6.12
N PHE A 319 8.47 -7.13 4.79
CA PHE A 319 7.48 -7.67 3.84
C PHE A 319 7.66 -9.19 3.71
N SER A 320 7.33 -9.92 4.77
CA SER A 320 7.39 -11.38 4.81
C SER A 320 6.50 -11.93 5.93
N PRO A 321 6.25 -13.24 6.02
CA PRO A 321 5.55 -13.85 7.15
C PRO A 321 6.42 -13.97 8.41
N ALA A 322 7.68 -13.55 8.41
CA ALA A 322 8.60 -13.69 9.54
C ALA A 322 8.07 -13.00 10.81
N VAL A 323 8.21 -13.67 11.94
CA VAL A 323 7.71 -13.24 13.26
C VAL A 323 8.79 -13.23 14.36
N ASP A 324 10.07 -13.33 13.96
CA ASP A 324 11.18 -13.14 14.88
C ASP A 324 11.23 -11.70 15.43
N LEU A 325 11.95 -11.50 16.53
CA LEU A 325 12.01 -10.20 17.21
C LEU A 325 12.52 -9.07 16.32
N SER A 326 13.46 -9.36 15.41
CA SER A 326 14.01 -8.37 14.49
C SER A 326 12.98 -7.95 13.45
N ALA A 327 12.34 -8.92 12.78
CA ALA A 327 11.31 -8.66 11.79
C ALA A 327 10.11 -7.91 12.38
N THR A 328 9.62 -8.32 13.56
CA THR A 328 8.50 -7.66 14.23
C THR A 328 8.84 -6.24 14.66
N LYS A 329 10.05 -5.99 15.19
CA LYS A 329 10.52 -4.66 15.53
C LYS A 329 10.61 -3.76 14.30
N LEU A 330 11.30 -4.21 13.25
CA LEU A 330 11.44 -3.46 11.99
C LEU A 330 10.07 -3.17 11.35
N ARG A 331 9.14 -4.13 11.39
CA ARG A 331 7.78 -3.95 10.86
C ARG A 331 7.07 -2.77 11.53
N LEU A 332 7.16 -2.66 12.85
CA LEU A 332 6.54 -1.57 13.60
C LEU A 332 7.26 -0.22 13.46
N GLU A 333 8.56 -0.24 13.20
CA GLU A 333 9.37 0.99 13.05
C GLU A 333 9.32 1.57 11.63
N THR A 334 9.34 0.72 10.60
CA THR A 334 9.44 1.15 9.20
C THR A 334 8.20 1.89 8.68
N VAL A 335 7.07 1.84 9.38
CA VAL A 335 5.90 2.68 9.06
C VAL A 335 6.24 4.18 9.11
N ARG A 336 7.31 4.56 9.81
CA ARG A 336 7.85 5.93 9.85
C ARG A 336 8.35 6.40 8.48
N SER A 337 8.76 5.50 7.60
CA SER A 337 9.14 5.83 6.21
C SER A 337 8.02 6.54 5.44
N LEU A 338 6.77 6.38 5.86
CA LEU A 338 5.63 7.02 5.20
C LEU A 338 5.51 8.52 5.50
N TRP A 339 6.04 9.01 6.67
CA TRP A 339 5.71 10.35 7.15
C TRP A 339 6.82 11.10 7.90
N ASP A 340 7.82 10.39 8.44
CA ASP A 340 8.79 11.00 9.36
C ASP A 340 10.07 11.44 8.63
N PRO A 341 10.35 12.76 8.55
CA PRO A 341 11.53 13.25 7.86
C PRO A 341 12.86 12.90 8.55
N GLN A 342 12.82 12.56 9.84
CA GLN A 342 14.01 12.22 10.63
C GLN A 342 14.30 10.71 10.59
N TYR A 343 13.34 9.89 10.14
CA TYR A 343 13.54 8.45 10.08
C TYR A 343 14.42 8.07 8.89
N GLN A 344 15.56 7.45 9.18
CA GLN A 344 16.43 6.86 8.17
C GLN A 344 16.04 5.41 7.94
N ASP A 345 15.65 5.08 6.71
CA ASP A 345 15.29 3.71 6.36
C ASP A 345 16.49 2.77 6.58
N PRO A 346 16.36 1.69 7.38
CA PRO A 346 17.47 0.82 7.73
C PRO A 346 17.90 -0.15 6.62
N SER A 347 17.17 -0.18 5.50
CA SER A 347 17.48 -1.00 4.33
C SER A 347 18.62 -0.41 3.50
N TRP A 348 18.82 -0.95 2.31
CA TRP A 348 19.73 -0.41 1.29
C TRP A 348 19.44 1.05 0.90
N ILE A 349 18.25 1.57 1.16
CA ILE A 349 17.87 2.96 0.89
C ILE A 349 18.72 3.94 1.72
N ARG A 350 18.91 3.68 3.01
CA ARG A 350 19.75 4.47 3.95
C ARG A 350 19.51 5.98 3.89
N LYS A 351 18.28 6.38 3.61
CA LYS A 351 17.85 7.79 3.52
C LYS A 351 16.46 7.93 4.14
N SER A 352 16.07 9.15 4.44
CA SER A 352 14.68 9.44 4.77
C SER A 352 13.81 9.28 3.54
N VAL A 353 12.92 8.30 3.55
CA VAL A 353 11.95 8.07 2.47
C VAL A 353 10.89 9.18 2.48
N TYR A 354 10.27 9.45 3.64
CA TYR A 354 9.34 10.55 3.84
C TYR A 354 8.26 10.60 2.73
N LEU A 355 7.67 9.42 2.45
CA LEU A 355 6.97 9.15 1.19
C LEU A 355 5.80 10.10 0.91
N ILE A 356 4.81 10.15 1.83
CA ILE A 356 3.58 10.90 1.57
C ILE A 356 3.84 12.41 1.49
N PRO A 357 4.57 13.03 2.42
CA PRO A 357 4.89 14.45 2.31
C PRO A 357 5.78 14.78 1.10
N ARG A 358 6.69 13.88 0.71
CA ARG A 358 7.51 14.03 -0.51
C ARG A 358 6.64 14.10 -1.76
N LEU A 359 5.69 13.16 -1.91
CA LEU A 359 4.75 13.17 -3.03
C LEU A 359 3.90 14.44 -3.05
N LYS A 360 3.43 14.90 -1.89
CA LYS A 360 2.69 16.18 -1.76
C LYS A 360 3.52 17.37 -2.21
N ASN A 361 4.78 17.45 -1.81
CA ASN A 361 5.68 18.53 -2.22
C ASN A 361 5.91 18.52 -3.73
N TRP A 362 6.19 17.35 -4.31
CA TRP A 362 6.35 17.22 -5.76
C TRP A 362 5.10 17.64 -6.53
N VAL A 363 3.92 17.24 -6.06
CA VAL A 363 2.65 17.67 -6.66
C VAL A 363 2.45 19.18 -6.53
N ALA A 364 2.67 19.74 -5.35
CA ALA A 364 2.48 21.16 -5.11
C ALA A 364 3.38 22.03 -6.02
N GLU A 365 4.61 21.59 -6.26
CA GLU A 365 5.58 22.30 -7.10
C GLU A 365 5.34 22.06 -8.59
N ALA A 366 5.16 20.81 -9.01
CA ALA A 366 5.17 20.44 -10.41
C ALA A 366 3.78 20.48 -11.08
N TYR A 367 2.75 19.93 -10.41
CA TYR A 367 1.39 19.85 -10.97
C TYR A 367 0.31 20.00 -9.88
N PRO A 368 0.06 21.22 -9.35
CA PRO A 368 -0.91 21.46 -8.30
C PRO A 368 -2.31 20.93 -8.63
N GLY A 369 -2.99 20.42 -7.60
CA GLY A 369 -4.34 19.85 -7.73
C GLY A 369 -4.36 18.38 -8.17
N THR A 370 -3.24 17.76 -8.49
CA THR A 370 -3.14 16.31 -8.66
C THR A 370 -3.25 15.64 -7.29
N LYS A 371 -4.06 14.62 -7.21
CA LYS A 371 -4.22 13.78 -6.02
C LYS A 371 -3.09 12.76 -5.93
N ILE A 372 -2.87 12.18 -4.74
CA ILE A 372 -1.82 11.20 -4.51
C ILE A 372 -2.40 9.85 -4.08
N GLY A 373 -1.86 8.76 -4.62
CA GLY A 373 -2.28 7.40 -4.31
C GLY A 373 -1.11 6.45 -4.04
N LEU A 374 -1.33 5.52 -3.11
CA LEU A 374 -0.46 4.39 -2.85
C LEU A 374 -1.21 3.11 -3.21
N THR A 375 -1.09 2.70 -4.47
CA THR A 375 -1.96 1.69 -5.08
C THR A 375 -1.56 0.25 -4.82
N GLU A 376 -0.34 0.05 -4.30
CA GLU A 376 0.08 -1.20 -3.67
C GLU A 376 0.95 -0.92 -2.44
N TYR A 377 0.61 -1.57 -1.33
CA TYR A 377 1.42 -1.60 -0.13
C TYR A 377 1.12 -2.84 0.70
N ASN A 378 2.12 -3.38 1.38
CA ASN A 378 1.96 -4.44 2.37
C ASN A 378 3.20 -4.48 3.28
N TRP A 379 3.00 -4.64 4.59
CA TRP A 379 4.08 -4.71 5.58
C TRP A 379 4.33 -6.12 6.10
N GLY A 380 3.68 -7.15 5.53
CA GLY A 380 3.83 -8.55 5.94
C GLY A 380 3.30 -8.85 7.35
N GLY A 381 3.65 -10.05 7.85
CA GLY A 381 3.23 -10.48 9.18
C GLY A 381 1.71 -10.56 9.36
N GLU A 382 0.96 -10.84 8.32
CA GLU A 382 -0.51 -10.78 8.32
C GLU A 382 -1.16 -11.68 9.37
N THR A 383 -0.50 -12.77 9.74
CA THR A 383 -0.96 -13.74 10.75
C THR A 383 -0.40 -13.48 12.15
N ASP A 384 0.31 -12.37 12.35
CA ASP A 384 0.92 -11.96 13.61
C ASP A 384 0.41 -10.60 14.06
N ILE A 385 0.37 -10.38 15.38
CA ILE A 385 -0.08 -9.09 15.96
C ILE A 385 0.76 -7.90 15.46
N SER A 386 2.04 -8.09 15.14
CA SER A 386 2.87 -7.01 14.60
C SER A 386 2.39 -6.53 13.23
N GLY A 387 1.86 -7.44 12.39
CA GLY A 387 1.22 -7.06 11.12
C GLY A 387 -0.06 -6.27 11.34
N ALA A 388 -0.90 -6.67 12.32
CA ALA A 388 -2.08 -5.90 12.69
C ALA A 388 -1.73 -4.48 13.14
N LEU A 389 -0.75 -4.36 14.05
CA LEU A 389 -0.35 -3.05 14.59
C LEU A 389 0.28 -2.16 13.54
N ALA A 390 1.10 -2.72 12.63
CA ALA A 390 1.66 -1.99 11.50
C ALA A 390 0.56 -1.52 10.56
N LEU A 391 -0.38 -2.39 10.16
CA LEU A 391 -1.49 -2.01 9.28
C LEU A 391 -2.40 -0.96 9.93
N ALA A 392 -2.76 -1.13 11.20
CA ALA A 392 -3.54 -0.13 11.92
C ALA A 392 -2.85 1.24 11.97
N ASP A 393 -1.52 1.26 12.20
CA ASP A 393 -0.73 2.49 12.21
C ASP A 393 -0.68 3.14 10.81
N ILE A 394 -0.48 2.34 9.75
CA ILE A 394 -0.46 2.78 8.37
C ILE A 394 -1.80 3.44 7.96
N LEU A 395 -2.92 2.80 8.28
CA LEU A 395 -4.25 3.35 7.97
C LEU A 395 -4.49 4.68 8.69
N GLY A 396 -4.03 4.80 9.94
CA GLY A 396 -4.06 6.06 10.69
C GLY A 396 -3.15 7.13 10.10
N ILE A 397 -1.93 6.76 9.67
CA ILE A 397 -0.97 7.65 8.99
C ILE A 397 -1.58 8.17 7.69
N PHE A 398 -2.20 7.33 6.87
CA PHE A 398 -2.82 7.76 5.62
C PHE A 398 -3.87 8.85 5.85
N GLY A 399 -4.74 8.68 6.85
CA GLY A 399 -5.72 9.69 7.22
C GLY A 399 -5.08 10.97 7.75
N ARG A 400 -4.09 10.85 8.65
CA ARG A 400 -3.37 11.99 9.24
C ARG A 400 -2.62 12.79 8.17
N GLU A 401 -1.89 12.12 7.30
CA GLU A 401 -1.12 12.75 6.22
C GLU A 401 -2.00 13.21 5.05
N GLY A 402 -3.28 12.81 5.00
CA GLY A 402 -4.21 13.19 3.94
C GLY A 402 -3.80 12.60 2.59
N LEU A 403 -3.58 11.30 2.54
CA LEU A 403 -3.49 10.54 1.32
C LEU A 403 -4.87 10.46 0.66
N ASP A 404 -4.96 10.53 -0.67
CA ASP A 404 -6.25 10.54 -1.36
C ASP A 404 -6.81 9.13 -1.58
N LEU A 405 -5.96 8.15 -1.90
CA LEU A 405 -6.33 6.74 -2.02
C LEU A 405 -5.18 5.79 -1.69
N ALA A 406 -5.53 4.58 -1.25
CA ALA A 406 -4.56 3.50 -1.07
C ALA A 406 -5.24 2.15 -1.29
N CYS A 407 -4.48 1.15 -1.77
CA CYS A 407 -4.97 -0.22 -1.92
C CYS A 407 -3.96 -1.20 -1.31
N TYR A 408 -4.41 -1.98 -0.34
CA TYR A 408 -3.62 -3.06 0.24
C TYR A 408 -3.41 -4.19 -0.78
N TRP A 409 -2.20 -4.69 -0.88
CA TRP A 409 -1.87 -5.78 -1.80
C TRP A 409 -1.65 -7.10 -1.01
N THR A 410 -2.52 -8.15 -1.18
CA THR A 410 -3.72 -8.13 -2.02
C THR A 410 -4.98 -7.82 -1.20
N THR A 411 -5.53 -8.77 -0.50
CA THR A 411 -6.59 -8.66 0.51
C THR A 411 -6.09 -9.38 1.74
N PRO A 412 -6.17 -8.81 2.94
CA PRO A 412 -5.78 -9.51 4.16
C PRO A 412 -6.50 -10.86 4.25
N PRO A 413 -5.81 -11.98 4.56
CA PRO A 413 -6.45 -13.28 4.70
C PRO A 413 -7.55 -13.27 5.76
N ASN A 414 -8.70 -13.87 5.46
CA ASN A 414 -9.80 -13.97 6.42
C ASN A 414 -9.34 -14.62 7.72
N GLY A 415 -9.75 -14.05 8.86
CA GLY A 415 -9.36 -14.53 10.18
C GLY A 415 -7.93 -14.23 10.58
N SER A 416 -7.21 -13.43 9.79
CA SER A 416 -5.84 -12.98 10.12
C SER A 416 -5.85 -11.74 11.04
N TYR A 417 -4.71 -11.46 11.66
CA TYR A 417 -4.48 -10.22 12.40
C TYR A 417 -4.58 -8.98 11.52
N ALA A 418 -4.12 -9.06 10.28
CA ALA A 418 -4.27 -7.96 9.31
C ALA A 418 -5.75 -7.69 8.99
N ALA A 419 -6.57 -8.75 8.84
CA ALA A 419 -8.02 -8.61 8.66
C ALA A 419 -8.68 -7.96 9.88
N ALA A 420 -8.27 -8.33 11.11
CA ALA A 420 -8.76 -7.72 12.33
C ALA A 420 -8.41 -6.22 12.42
N ALA A 421 -7.18 -5.83 12.04
CA ALA A 421 -6.77 -4.43 11.99
C ALA A 421 -7.60 -3.64 10.97
N TYR A 422 -7.87 -4.21 9.81
CA TYR A 422 -8.72 -3.59 8.80
C TYR A 422 -10.16 -3.43 9.31
N ALA A 423 -10.72 -4.47 9.93
CA ALA A 423 -12.06 -4.44 10.52
C ALA A 423 -12.18 -3.38 11.63
N LEU A 424 -11.11 -3.16 12.42
CA LEU A 424 -11.07 -2.11 13.45
C LEU A 424 -11.33 -0.72 12.88
N TYR A 425 -10.95 -0.47 11.62
CA TYR A 425 -11.19 0.79 10.90
C TYR A 425 -12.49 0.80 10.10
N ARG A 426 -12.98 -0.35 9.62
CA ARG A 426 -14.07 -0.38 8.63
C ARG A 426 -15.38 -1.01 9.13
N ASN A 427 -15.30 -1.90 10.11
CA ASN A 427 -16.46 -2.62 10.64
C ASN A 427 -16.21 -3.03 12.10
N THR A 428 -15.91 -2.04 12.94
CA THR A 428 -15.40 -2.28 14.29
C THR A 428 -16.43 -2.95 15.22
N ASP A 429 -17.72 -2.73 14.99
CA ASP A 429 -18.83 -3.29 15.78
C ASP A 429 -19.57 -4.45 15.10
N GLY A 430 -19.10 -4.89 13.92
CA GLY A 430 -19.79 -5.89 13.12
C GLY A 430 -21.04 -5.38 12.38
N ALA A 431 -21.44 -4.12 12.60
CA ALA A 431 -22.62 -3.48 12.01
C ALA A 431 -22.26 -2.39 10.98
N GLY A 432 -20.96 -2.23 10.69
CA GLY A 432 -20.46 -1.29 9.69
C GLY A 432 -19.96 0.04 10.26
N ALA A 433 -19.81 0.17 11.57
CA ALA A 433 -19.19 1.35 12.14
C ALA A 433 -17.69 1.41 11.80
N GLY A 434 -17.24 2.53 11.30
CA GLY A 434 -15.86 2.73 10.88
C GLY A 434 -15.20 3.97 11.49
N PHE A 435 -13.93 4.17 11.13
CA PHE A 435 -13.14 5.36 11.43
C PHE A 435 -13.05 6.23 10.18
N GLY A 436 -13.48 7.49 10.29
CA GLY A 436 -13.48 8.41 9.15
C GLY A 436 -14.21 9.72 9.46
N GLY A 437 -14.48 10.50 8.40
CA GLY A 437 -15.09 11.81 8.50
C GLY A 437 -14.05 12.93 8.55
N GLU A 438 -14.30 13.98 9.34
CA GLU A 438 -13.38 15.09 9.52
C GLU A 438 -12.16 14.67 10.35
N LYS A 439 -10.96 14.96 9.86
CA LYS A 439 -9.73 14.73 10.61
C LYS A 439 -9.65 15.64 11.83
N LEU A 440 -9.35 15.07 12.99
CA LEU A 440 -8.99 15.81 14.19
C LEU A 440 -7.47 15.80 14.39
N LEU A 441 -6.94 16.85 15.00
CA LEU A 441 -5.53 16.94 15.39
C LEU A 441 -5.31 16.21 16.71
N THR A 442 -4.20 15.49 16.81
CA THR A 442 -3.72 14.86 18.04
C THR A 442 -2.39 15.49 18.42
N ARG A 443 -2.29 16.03 19.64
CA ARG A 443 -1.09 16.67 20.16
C ARG A 443 -0.74 16.12 21.52
N TRP A 444 0.50 15.69 21.66
CA TRP A 444 1.03 15.18 22.91
C TRP A 444 1.42 16.30 23.86
N GLU A 445 1.21 16.09 25.15
CA GLU A 445 1.73 16.94 26.21
C GLU A 445 3.02 16.31 26.75
N GLY A 446 4.14 17.04 26.67
CA GLY A 446 5.46 16.54 27.03
C GLY A 446 6.16 15.73 25.93
N VAL A 447 6.88 14.70 26.33
CA VAL A 447 7.66 13.87 25.41
C VAL A 447 6.73 12.95 24.63
N LEU A 448 6.90 12.94 23.30
CA LEU A 448 6.19 12.01 22.42
C LEU A 448 6.60 10.57 22.72
N PRO A 449 5.66 9.67 23.06
CA PRO A 449 6.00 8.27 23.29
C PRO A 449 6.28 7.57 21.96
N ASP A 450 7.46 6.97 21.80
CA ASP A 450 7.93 6.36 20.54
C ASP A 450 7.08 5.19 20.03
N ASN A 451 6.32 4.57 20.91
CA ASN A 451 5.59 3.32 20.64
C ASN A 451 4.07 3.44 20.89
N ILE A 452 3.55 4.65 20.95
CA ILE A 452 2.10 4.90 20.96
C ILE A 452 1.75 5.81 19.81
N SER A 453 0.74 5.41 19.03
CA SER A 453 0.14 6.26 18.00
C SER A 453 -1.31 6.57 18.36
N VAL A 454 -1.76 7.81 18.06
CA VAL A 454 -3.16 8.22 18.28
C VAL A 454 -3.65 8.92 17.01
N TYR A 455 -4.80 8.48 16.53
CA TYR A 455 -5.50 9.04 15.38
C TYR A 455 -6.93 9.38 15.79
N ALA A 456 -7.45 10.53 15.36
CA ALA A 456 -8.78 10.97 15.73
C ALA A 456 -9.56 11.53 14.54
N ALA A 457 -10.85 11.26 14.52
CA ALA A 457 -11.76 11.71 13.48
C ALA A 457 -13.14 12.04 14.06
N LEU A 458 -13.88 12.90 13.34
CA LEU A 458 -15.22 13.32 13.69
C LEU A 458 -16.18 12.95 12.56
N ASP A 459 -17.06 12.01 12.82
CA ASP A 459 -18.18 11.67 11.95
C ASP A 459 -19.42 12.39 12.42
N ARG A 460 -19.81 13.43 11.69
CA ARG A 460 -20.98 14.26 12.05
C ARG A 460 -22.29 13.56 11.75
N ASP A 461 -22.34 12.75 10.70
CA ASP A 461 -23.55 12.04 10.29
C ASP A 461 -23.87 10.94 11.31
N ALA A 462 -22.86 10.20 11.73
CA ALA A 462 -22.99 9.19 12.78
C ALA A 462 -23.05 9.82 14.20
N LYS A 463 -22.77 11.11 14.35
CA LYS A 463 -22.66 11.83 15.65
C LYS A 463 -21.64 11.17 16.59
N VAL A 464 -20.47 10.83 16.07
CA VAL A 464 -19.41 10.13 16.78
C VAL A 464 -18.07 10.80 16.59
N ALA A 465 -17.31 10.97 17.67
CA ALA A 465 -15.87 11.23 17.62
C ALA A 465 -15.13 9.90 17.87
N SER A 466 -14.32 9.50 16.89
CA SER A 466 -13.55 8.24 16.92
C SER A 466 -12.09 8.50 17.25
N VAL A 467 -11.49 7.63 18.07
CA VAL A 467 -10.06 7.67 18.41
C VAL A 467 -9.48 6.26 18.29
N ILE A 468 -8.47 6.11 17.44
CA ILE A 468 -7.65 4.89 17.37
C ILE A 468 -6.38 5.12 18.19
N VAL A 469 -6.11 4.23 19.14
CA VAL A 469 -4.89 4.22 19.93
C VAL A 469 -4.15 2.91 19.69
N ILE A 470 -2.87 3.00 19.33
CA ILE A 470 -2.04 1.84 19.02
C ILE A 470 -0.86 1.82 19.99
N ASN A 471 -0.79 0.78 20.83
CA ASN A 471 0.35 0.53 21.70
C ASN A 471 1.22 -0.57 21.07
N LYS A 472 2.35 -0.16 20.51
CA LYS A 472 3.35 -1.05 19.88
C LYS A 472 4.32 -1.68 20.89
N SER A 473 4.29 -1.24 22.15
CA SER A 473 5.19 -1.73 23.20
C SER A 473 4.72 -3.05 23.82
N GLY A 474 5.65 -3.76 24.45
CA GLY A 474 5.34 -4.96 25.25
C GLY A 474 4.75 -4.67 26.64
N LEU A 475 4.51 -3.41 26.99
CA LEU A 475 4.01 -2.99 28.31
C LEU A 475 2.67 -2.26 28.16
N PRO A 476 1.78 -2.36 29.16
CA PRO A 476 0.56 -1.55 29.18
C PRO A 476 0.93 -0.08 29.31
N ARG A 477 0.14 0.80 28.69
CA ARG A 477 0.32 2.25 28.73
C ARG A 477 -0.96 2.92 29.20
N ASN A 478 -0.84 3.97 29.99
CA ASN A 478 -1.97 4.77 30.41
C ASN A 478 -2.04 6.05 29.58
N LEU A 479 -3.21 6.33 29.02
CA LEU A 479 -3.44 7.48 28.17
C LEU A 479 -4.66 8.27 28.65
N ARG A 480 -4.52 9.58 28.80
CA ARG A 480 -5.61 10.51 29.00
C ARG A 480 -5.89 11.27 27.72
N LEU A 481 -7.15 11.23 27.26
CA LEU A 481 -7.61 12.02 26.13
C LEU A 481 -8.21 13.33 26.64
N ARG A 482 -7.66 14.45 26.16
CA ARG A 482 -8.18 15.80 26.46
C ARG A 482 -8.84 16.38 25.22
N TRP A 483 -10.12 16.68 25.29
CA TRP A 483 -10.89 17.20 24.19
C TRP A 483 -10.89 18.72 24.18
N GLN A 484 -10.68 19.34 23.01
CA GLN A 484 -10.65 20.79 22.83
C GLN A 484 -11.50 21.20 21.62
N GLY A 485 -12.60 21.90 21.87
CA GLY A 485 -13.53 22.33 20.81
C GLY A 485 -14.37 21.20 20.20
N VAL A 486 -14.40 20.03 20.85
CA VAL A 486 -15.29 18.88 20.53
C VAL A 486 -15.92 18.42 21.83
N GLU A 487 -17.25 18.50 21.93
CA GLU A 487 -17.98 18.05 23.10
C GLU A 487 -18.41 16.60 22.90
N VAL A 488 -17.93 15.73 23.76
CA VAL A 488 -18.20 14.29 23.72
C VAL A 488 -18.79 13.79 25.04
N ASP A 489 -19.58 12.74 24.93
CA ASP A 489 -20.13 11.98 26.05
C ASP A 489 -19.38 10.66 26.22
N THR A 490 -20.05 9.64 26.74
CA THR A 490 -19.47 8.32 26.97
C THR A 490 -18.98 7.65 25.68
N GLY A 491 -17.86 6.93 25.80
CA GLY A 491 -17.24 6.17 24.72
C GLY A 491 -17.36 4.66 24.92
N THR A 492 -17.59 3.93 23.82
CA THR A 492 -17.47 2.48 23.73
C THR A 492 -16.16 2.12 23.06
N GLY A 493 -15.51 1.04 23.49
CA GLY A 493 -14.20 0.62 22.98
C GLY A 493 -14.23 -0.74 22.31
N PHE A 494 -13.33 -0.91 21.35
CA PHE A 494 -13.08 -2.17 20.65
C PHE A 494 -11.56 -2.37 20.54
N VAL A 495 -11.10 -3.60 20.64
CA VAL A 495 -9.66 -3.92 20.69
C VAL A 495 -9.30 -5.08 19.78
N VAL A 496 -8.11 -4.97 19.19
CA VAL A 496 -7.34 -6.07 18.59
C VAL A 496 -6.05 -6.19 19.38
N ASP A 497 -5.77 -7.36 19.93
CA ASP A 497 -4.56 -7.64 20.69
C ASP A 497 -4.02 -9.05 20.41
N SER A 498 -2.94 -9.44 21.09
CA SER A 498 -2.26 -10.71 20.84
C SER A 498 -3.01 -11.97 21.26
N ARG A 499 -4.20 -11.85 21.87
CA ARG A 499 -4.99 -13.00 22.33
C ARG A 499 -5.67 -13.73 21.19
N GLU A 500 -6.18 -12.97 20.21
CA GLU A 500 -6.91 -13.54 19.08
C GLU A 500 -6.98 -12.56 17.89
N PRO A 501 -7.00 -13.05 16.65
CA PRO A 501 -7.01 -12.23 15.44
C PRO A 501 -8.44 -11.74 15.09
N ARG A 502 -9.08 -11.07 16.03
CA ARG A 502 -10.41 -10.45 15.80
C ARG A 502 -10.60 -9.19 16.63
N VAL A 503 -11.57 -8.37 16.24
CA VAL A 503 -12.03 -7.22 17.00
C VAL A 503 -12.90 -7.72 18.16
N THR A 504 -12.58 -7.29 19.37
CA THR A 504 -13.32 -7.64 20.60
C THR A 504 -13.84 -6.38 21.28
N ALA A 505 -15.10 -6.37 21.70
CA ALA A 505 -15.68 -5.25 22.42
C ALA A 505 -15.08 -5.13 23.84
N ILE A 506 -14.78 -3.90 24.25
CA ILE A 506 -14.39 -3.59 25.63
C ILE A 506 -15.67 -3.40 26.45
N THR A 507 -15.86 -4.23 27.48
CA THR A 507 -17.11 -4.25 28.25
C THR A 507 -17.38 -2.98 29.06
N LYS A 508 -16.30 -2.25 29.43
CA LYS A 508 -16.40 -1.03 30.22
C LYS A 508 -16.39 0.20 29.35
N SER A 509 -17.44 1.00 29.39
CA SER A 509 -17.47 2.33 28.78
C SER A 509 -16.50 3.28 29.47
N THR A 510 -16.10 4.34 28.78
CA THR A 510 -15.23 5.39 29.34
C THR A 510 -15.90 6.75 29.26
N SER A 511 -15.53 7.66 30.16
CA SER A 511 -15.97 9.05 30.17
C SER A 511 -14.84 9.96 29.63
N PRO A 512 -15.17 11.15 29.09
CA PRO A 512 -14.18 12.13 28.67
C PRO A 512 -13.21 12.46 29.82
N GLY A 513 -11.91 12.48 29.53
CA GLY A 513 -10.85 12.77 30.51
C GLY A 513 -10.49 11.61 31.46
N GLN A 514 -11.19 10.48 31.40
CA GLN A 514 -10.81 9.28 32.14
C GLN A 514 -9.47 8.73 31.62
N LEU A 515 -8.68 8.18 32.55
CA LEU A 515 -7.43 7.50 32.19
C LEU A 515 -7.74 6.15 31.53
N LEU A 516 -7.28 5.95 30.30
CA LEU A 516 -7.44 4.73 29.52
C LEU A 516 -6.20 3.85 29.72
N SER A 517 -6.40 2.61 30.13
CA SER A 517 -5.32 1.61 30.13
C SER A 517 -5.33 0.87 28.81
N ILE A 518 -4.27 1.05 28.00
CA ILE A 518 -4.07 0.43 26.71
C ILE A 518 -3.16 -0.77 26.91
N GLY A 519 -3.64 -1.96 26.60
CA GLY A 519 -2.89 -3.22 26.76
C GLY A 519 -1.60 -3.23 25.96
N PRO A 520 -0.64 -4.12 26.29
CA PRO A 520 0.58 -4.29 25.48
C PRO A 520 0.22 -4.83 24.10
N ARG A 521 0.95 -4.39 23.08
CA ARG A 521 0.76 -4.85 21.70
C ARG A 521 -0.72 -4.91 21.30
N SER A 522 -1.41 -3.77 21.37
CA SER A 522 -2.83 -3.67 21.06
C SER A 522 -3.16 -2.42 20.26
N ALA A 523 -4.21 -2.51 19.45
CA ALA A 523 -4.86 -1.39 18.79
C ALA A 523 -6.30 -1.28 19.30
N VAL A 524 -6.69 -0.10 19.73
CA VAL A 524 -8.00 0.15 20.34
C VAL A 524 -8.73 1.24 19.59
N HIS A 525 -9.98 1.01 19.21
CA HIS A 525 -10.89 2.01 18.67
C HIS A 525 -11.89 2.43 19.73
N TRP A 526 -11.79 3.68 20.19
CA TRP A 526 -12.79 4.32 21.05
C TRP A 526 -13.73 5.18 20.22
N ARG A 527 -15.04 5.00 20.43
CA ARG A 527 -16.11 5.73 19.79
C ARG A 527 -16.92 6.51 20.83
N PHE A 528 -16.77 7.82 20.84
CA PHE A 528 -17.44 8.74 21.76
C PHE A 528 -18.66 9.34 21.08
N LYS A 529 -19.82 9.29 21.74
CA LYS A 529 -21.02 10.01 21.27
C LYS A 529 -20.76 11.53 21.34
N LEU A 530 -21.25 12.29 20.36
CA LEU A 530 -21.28 13.75 20.46
C LEU A 530 -22.44 14.17 21.37
N LYS A 531 -22.21 15.26 22.13
CA LYS A 531 -23.27 15.91 22.92
C LYS A 531 -24.19 16.75 22.04
#